data_25a6f467eab984b87fbcb2e932ead3fc
#
_entry.id   25a6f467eab984b87fbcb2e932ead3fc
#
_cell.length_a   1.000
_cell.length_b   1.000
_cell.length_c   1.000
_cell.angle_alpha   90.00
_cell.angle_beta   90.00
_cell.angle_gamma   90.00
#
_symmetry.space_group_name_H-M   'P 1'
#
loop_
_entity.id
_entity.type
_entity.pdbx_description
1 polymer ?
#
loop_
_entity_poly.entity_id
_entity_poly.type
_entity_poly.pdbx_seq_one_letter_code
_entity_poly.pdbx_strand_id
1 'polypeptide(L)'
;MASMRGTFVGTVREACLEVLYGIRKACFEVQEFLYPQTKRIMALVQEKYGNQLEYLWEKSPDTAVFRHEDNQKWYAILMRIPWDRLDNGRDGLVEAVNLKHDQVADLLSQMGIFPAFHMNKRYWISLPLDDTLTDKKVLELFERSWFLTSKK
;
A
#
# COMPACT_ATOMS: atom_id res chain seq x y z
N MET A 1 18.40 -22.99 4.35
CA MET A 1 17.87 -22.66 4.55
C MET A 1 17.25 -22.39 4.76
N ALA A 2 17.31 -22.14 4.72
CA ALA A 2 16.66 -21.79 4.93
C ALA A 2 15.90 -21.42 4.98
N SER A 3 15.70 -21.14 5.09
CA SER A 3 14.97 -20.75 5.17
C SER A 3 14.23 -20.54 5.06
N MET A 4 14.01 -20.45 5.20
CA MET A 4 13.34 -20.09 5.17
C MET A 4 12.34 -20.35 5.19
N ARG A 5 11.81 -20.34 5.50
CA ARG A 5 10.73 -20.57 5.64
C ARG A 5 9.93 -20.82 4.67
N GLY A 6 9.92 -21.14 4.12
CA GLY A 6 9.40 -21.40 3.36
C GLY A 6 8.66 -20.71 2.66
N THR A 7 8.43 -20.51 2.46
CA THR A 7 8.13 -19.75 2.19
C THR A 7 7.29 -19.28 2.06
N PHE A 8 7.13 -19.32 2.26
CA PHE A 8 6.45 -18.76 2.48
C PHE A 8 5.94 -18.46 2.13
N VAL A 9 5.71 -19.12 2.05
CA VAL A 9 5.69 -18.48 1.64
C VAL A 9 6.72 -18.29 1.27
N GLY A 10 7.12 -18.73 0.82
CA GLY A 10 8.40 -18.85 0.37
C GLY A 10 9.03 -17.58 -0.05
N THR A 11 8.37 -16.81 -0.81
CA THR A 11 8.93 -15.56 -1.31
C THR A 11 9.30 -14.59 -0.22
N VAL A 12 8.62 -14.65 0.88
CA VAL A 12 8.90 -13.75 1.99
C VAL A 12 10.31 -13.96 2.51
N ARG A 13 10.76 -15.17 2.48
CA ARG A 13 12.07 -15.49 2.97
C ARG A 13 13.19 -14.93 2.15
N GLU A 14 12.89 -14.66 0.90
CA GLU A 14 13.89 -14.15 -0.01
C GLU A 14 14.49 -12.87 0.50
N ALA A 15 13.68 -12.04 1.14
CA ALA A 15 14.17 -10.77 1.66
C ALA A 15 15.27 -10.97 2.69
N CYS A 16 15.25 -12.08 3.40
CA CYS A 16 16.24 -12.36 4.43
C CYS A 16 17.50 -12.99 3.86
N LEU A 17 17.43 -13.57 2.70
CA LEU A 17 18.58 -14.25 2.12
C LEU A 17 19.69 -13.30 1.72
N GLU A 18 19.36 -12.04 1.55
CA GLU A 18 20.35 -11.02 1.22
C GLU A 18 21.44 -10.93 2.27
N VAL A 19 21.12 -11.32 3.47
CA VAL A 19 22.07 -11.28 4.57
C VAL A 19 23.27 -12.17 4.29
N LEU A 20 23.11 -13.17 3.46
CA LEU A 20 24.16 -14.10 3.15
C LEU A 20 25.39 -13.43 2.54
N TYR A 21 25.23 -12.27 2.02
CA TYR A 21 26.34 -11.55 1.39
C TYR A 21 27.04 -10.60 2.38
N GLY A 22 26.75 -10.75 3.66
CA GLY A 22 27.42 -9.96 4.65
C GLY A 22 26.82 -8.59 4.88
N ILE A 23 25.82 -8.25 4.15
CA ILE A 23 25.14 -6.98 4.32
C ILE A 23 24.17 -7.10 5.48
N ARG A 24 24.36 -6.28 6.49
CA ARG A 24 23.51 -6.34 7.65
C ARG A 24 22.33 -5.42 7.46
N LYS A 25 21.23 -5.98 7.02
CA LYS A 25 20.01 -5.23 6.86
C LYS A 25 18.98 -5.73 7.85
N ALA A 26 18.07 -4.87 8.23
CA ALA A 26 16.93 -5.30 9.01
C ALA A 26 16.19 -6.34 8.17
N CYS A 27 16.01 -7.52 8.73
CA CYS A 27 15.39 -8.60 8.03
C CYS A 27 14.16 -9.03 8.81
N PHE A 28 13.01 -8.88 8.20
CA PHE A 28 11.75 -9.27 8.83
C PHE A 28 10.85 -9.87 7.78
N GLU A 29 9.91 -10.66 8.25
CA GLU A 29 8.98 -11.34 7.38
C GLU A 29 7.96 -10.36 6.82
N VAL A 30 7.84 -10.34 5.50
CA VAL A 30 6.93 -9.42 4.80
C VAL A 30 5.67 -10.19 4.43
N GLN A 31 4.51 -9.58 4.67
CA GLN A 31 3.23 -10.16 4.29
C GLN A 31 2.86 -9.67 2.90
N GLU A 32 2.90 -10.57 1.94
CA GLU A 32 2.55 -10.20 0.57
C GLU A 32 1.07 -9.88 0.45
N PHE A 33 0.77 -8.92 -0.42
CA PHE A 33 -0.61 -8.61 -0.74
C PHE A 33 -1.17 -9.68 -1.68
N LEU A 34 -2.41 -10.06 -1.44
CA LEU A 34 -3.00 -11.22 -2.12
C LEU A 34 -4.11 -10.87 -3.10
N TYR A 35 -4.76 -9.73 -2.93
CA TYR A 35 -5.88 -9.38 -3.81
C TYR A 35 -5.39 -9.16 -5.24
N PRO A 36 -6.12 -9.68 -6.24
CA PRO A 36 -5.72 -9.46 -7.63
C PRO A 36 -5.60 -7.98 -7.99
N GLN A 37 -6.54 -7.16 -7.53
CA GLN A 37 -6.45 -5.73 -7.85
C GLN A 37 -5.24 -5.09 -7.22
N THR A 38 -4.89 -5.47 -5.99
CA THR A 38 -3.69 -4.95 -5.34
C THR A 38 -2.47 -5.24 -6.20
N LYS A 39 -2.36 -6.49 -6.67
CA LYS A 39 -1.20 -6.89 -7.47
C LYS A 39 -1.14 -6.15 -8.80
N ARG A 40 -2.29 -5.98 -9.45
CA ARG A 40 -2.35 -5.25 -10.72
C ARG A 40 -1.94 -3.80 -10.54
N ILE A 41 -2.48 -3.16 -9.50
CA ILE A 41 -2.20 -1.75 -9.24
C ILE A 41 -0.73 -1.57 -8.87
N MET A 42 -0.18 -2.43 -8.02
CA MET A 42 1.24 -2.36 -7.67
C MET A 42 2.12 -2.41 -8.90
N ALA A 43 1.83 -3.35 -9.80
CA ALA A 43 2.64 -3.50 -11.00
C ALA A 43 2.55 -2.26 -11.90
N LEU A 44 1.34 -1.73 -12.05
CA LEU A 44 1.13 -0.56 -12.91
C LEU A 44 1.79 0.69 -12.32
N VAL A 45 1.74 0.85 -11.01
CA VAL A 45 2.36 2.00 -10.35
C VAL A 45 3.88 1.91 -10.45
N GLN A 46 4.43 0.72 -10.22
CA GLN A 46 5.87 0.52 -10.34
C GLN A 46 6.35 0.81 -11.76
N GLU A 47 5.58 0.39 -12.74
CA GLU A 47 5.93 0.64 -14.14
C GLU A 47 5.84 2.12 -14.47
N LYS A 48 4.79 2.77 -14.01
CA LYS A 48 4.54 4.16 -14.39
C LYS A 48 5.50 5.14 -13.71
N TYR A 49 5.75 4.93 -12.43
CA TYR A 49 6.53 5.90 -11.64
C TYR A 49 7.93 5.43 -11.30
N GLY A 50 8.23 4.16 -11.52
CA GLY A 50 9.56 3.64 -11.27
C GLY A 50 9.91 3.42 -9.81
N ASN A 51 8.97 3.59 -8.90
CA ASN A 51 9.22 3.40 -7.48
C ASN A 51 8.90 1.98 -7.06
N GLN A 52 9.71 1.47 -6.13
CA GLN A 52 9.46 0.15 -5.56
C GLN A 52 8.65 0.30 -4.28
N LEU A 53 7.81 -0.69 -4.02
CA LEU A 53 7.05 -0.74 -2.78
C LEU A 53 7.99 -1.02 -1.64
N GLU A 54 7.93 -0.22 -0.58
CA GLU A 54 8.84 -0.34 0.55
C GLU A 54 8.09 -0.74 1.81
N TYR A 55 8.60 -1.75 2.50
CA TYR A 55 8.05 -2.21 3.76
C TYR A 55 8.92 -1.62 4.86
N LEU A 56 8.43 -0.58 5.52
CA LEU A 56 9.22 0.21 6.45
C LEU A 56 9.10 -0.23 7.89
N TRP A 57 8.10 -1.04 8.22
CA TRP A 57 7.80 -1.35 9.62
C TRP A 57 7.87 -2.84 9.88
N GLU A 58 8.80 -3.23 10.72
CA GLU A 58 8.94 -4.62 11.11
C GLU A 58 7.67 -5.12 11.83
N LYS A 59 7.07 -4.26 12.65
CA LYS A 59 5.91 -4.63 13.44
C LYS A 59 4.61 -4.55 12.65
N SER A 60 4.67 -4.08 11.43
CA SER A 60 3.50 -4.01 10.54
C SER A 60 3.90 -4.53 9.18
N PRO A 61 4.16 -5.85 9.09
CA PRO A 61 4.68 -6.43 7.84
C PRO A 61 3.67 -6.43 6.70
N ASP A 62 2.42 -6.09 6.99
CA ASP A 62 1.36 -6.00 6.00
C ASP A 62 1.08 -4.55 5.58
N THR A 63 2.01 -3.64 5.87
CA THR A 63 1.88 -2.23 5.49
C THR A 63 3.12 -1.81 4.73
N ALA A 64 2.93 -1.15 3.60
CA ALA A 64 4.03 -0.74 2.75
C ALA A 64 3.69 0.59 2.10
N VAL A 65 4.72 1.28 1.59
CA VAL A 65 4.52 2.60 1.00
C VAL A 65 5.17 2.70 -0.37
N PHE A 66 4.60 3.56 -1.20
CA PHE A 66 5.28 4.12 -2.36
C PHE A 66 5.65 5.55 -2.02
N ARG A 67 6.89 5.94 -2.27
CA ARG A 67 7.32 7.31 -2.00
C ARG A 67 8.15 7.85 -3.14
N HIS A 68 8.16 9.18 -3.22
CA HIS A 68 8.97 9.87 -4.21
C HIS A 68 10.44 9.70 -3.90
N GLU A 69 11.23 9.48 -4.93
CA GLU A 69 12.67 9.31 -4.75
C GLU A 69 13.35 10.62 -4.38
N ASP A 70 12.88 11.73 -4.95
CA ASP A 70 13.55 13.01 -4.77
C ASP A 70 13.23 13.68 -3.42
N ASN A 71 11.97 13.68 -2.99
CA ASN A 71 11.60 14.37 -1.75
C ASN A 71 11.23 13.42 -0.63
N GLN A 72 11.19 12.11 -0.88
CA GLN A 72 10.88 11.06 0.08
C GLN A 72 9.47 11.12 0.65
N LYS A 73 8.58 11.89 0.05
CA LYS A 73 7.20 11.96 0.52
C LYS A 73 6.42 10.75 0.02
N TRP A 74 5.57 10.23 0.89
CA TRP A 74 4.72 9.10 0.55
C TRP A 74 3.55 9.59 -0.30
N TYR A 75 3.26 8.84 -1.36
CA TYR A 75 2.06 9.14 -2.14
C TYR A 75 1.05 7.99 -2.09
N ALA A 76 1.40 6.88 -1.50
CA ALA A 76 0.46 5.76 -1.31
C ALA A 76 0.94 4.89 -0.16
N ILE A 77 0.00 4.48 0.68
CA ILE A 77 0.27 3.51 1.73
C ILE A 77 -0.67 2.33 1.51
N LEU A 78 -0.08 1.17 1.22
CA LEU A 78 -0.84 -0.07 1.05
C LEU A 78 -0.85 -0.84 2.35
N MET A 79 -1.99 -1.45 2.68
CA MET A 79 -2.14 -2.10 3.98
C MET A 79 -3.19 -3.19 3.89
N ARG A 80 -3.10 -4.15 4.81
CA ARG A 80 -4.14 -5.15 5.03
C ARG A 80 -4.69 -4.92 6.43
N ILE A 81 -5.95 -4.53 6.51
CA ILE A 81 -6.55 -4.11 7.76
C ILE A 81 -7.92 -4.73 7.92
N PRO A 82 -8.46 -4.77 9.15
CA PRO A 82 -9.84 -5.18 9.33
C PRO A 82 -10.79 -4.26 8.58
N TRP A 83 -11.79 -4.86 7.94
CA TRP A 83 -12.77 -4.09 7.18
C TRP A 83 -13.47 -3.04 8.03
N ASP A 84 -13.71 -3.34 9.32
CA ASP A 84 -14.44 -2.40 10.17
C ASP A 84 -13.66 -1.10 10.41
N ARG A 85 -12.39 -1.04 10.03
CA ARG A 85 -11.63 0.21 10.09
C ARG A 85 -12.02 1.16 8.98
N LEU A 86 -12.62 0.66 7.91
CA LEU A 86 -13.12 1.49 6.82
C LEU A 86 -14.63 1.58 6.87
N ASP A 87 -15.30 0.47 7.08
CA ASP A 87 -16.75 0.36 6.99
C ASP A 87 -17.23 -0.35 8.26
N ASN A 88 -17.66 0.44 9.22
CA ASN A 88 -18.05 -0.06 10.53
C ASN A 88 -19.12 -1.15 10.42
N GLY A 89 -18.90 -2.25 11.13
CA GLY A 89 -19.84 -3.37 11.13
C GLY A 89 -19.52 -4.41 10.06
N ARG A 90 -18.52 -4.20 9.26
CA ARG A 90 -18.14 -5.15 8.21
C ARG A 90 -17.03 -6.05 8.73
N ASP A 91 -17.17 -7.36 8.49
CA ASP A 91 -16.24 -8.36 9.01
C ASP A 91 -15.12 -8.66 8.04
N GLY A 92 -14.03 -9.26 8.56
CA GLY A 92 -12.93 -9.74 7.74
C GLY A 92 -11.86 -8.71 7.52
N LEU A 93 -10.92 -9.06 6.66
CA LEU A 93 -9.79 -8.20 6.31
C LEU A 93 -9.98 -7.64 4.92
N VAL A 94 -9.32 -6.52 4.66
CA VAL A 94 -9.34 -5.90 3.34
C VAL A 94 -7.95 -5.35 3.05
N GLU A 95 -7.54 -5.47 1.79
CA GLU A 95 -6.35 -4.77 1.32
C GLU A 95 -6.79 -3.42 0.78
N ALA A 96 -6.14 -2.37 1.25
CA ALA A 96 -6.57 -1.02 0.95
C ALA A 96 -5.35 -0.14 0.72
N VAL A 97 -5.60 1.02 0.10
CA VAL A 97 -4.56 2.00 -0.13
C VAL A 97 -5.02 3.36 0.37
N ASN A 98 -4.14 4.06 1.05
CA ASN A 98 -4.36 5.46 1.42
C ASN A 98 -3.71 6.35 0.37
N LEU A 99 -4.46 7.33 -0.11
CA LEU A 99 -3.99 8.27 -1.12
C LEU A 99 -4.33 9.69 -0.68
N LYS A 100 -3.44 10.62 -0.98
CA LYS A 100 -3.68 12.03 -0.67
C LYS A 100 -4.60 12.64 -1.72
N HIS A 101 -5.48 13.53 -1.27
CA HIS A 101 -6.38 14.20 -2.18
C HIS A 101 -6.73 15.58 -1.66
N ASP A 102 -7.03 16.48 -2.57
CA ASP A 102 -7.37 17.87 -2.22
C ASP A 102 -8.87 18.14 -2.23
N GLN A 103 -9.69 17.14 -2.55
CA GLN A 103 -11.13 17.27 -2.55
C GLN A 103 -11.76 16.07 -1.83
N VAL A 104 -11.28 15.82 -0.63
CA VAL A 104 -11.69 14.63 0.13
C VAL A 104 -13.20 14.64 0.40
N ALA A 105 -13.73 15.80 0.80
CA ALA A 105 -15.15 15.87 1.15
C ALA A 105 -16.05 15.45 -0.02
N ASP A 106 -15.68 15.83 -1.22
CA ASP A 106 -16.47 15.46 -2.40
C ASP A 106 -16.37 13.98 -2.71
N LEU A 107 -15.19 13.41 -2.47
CA LEU A 107 -14.98 12.00 -2.78
C LEU A 107 -15.67 11.07 -1.80
N LEU A 108 -15.84 11.47 -0.55
CA LEU A 108 -16.41 10.60 0.47
C LEU A 108 -17.86 10.25 0.21
N SER A 109 -18.54 10.98 -0.67
CA SER A 109 -19.89 10.64 -1.06
C SER A 109 -19.93 9.51 -2.09
N GLN A 110 -18.80 9.13 -2.66
CA GLN A 110 -18.74 8.10 -3.68
C GLN A 110 -18.55 6.73 -3.03
N MET A 111 -19.20 5.73 -3.61
CA MET A 111 -19.07 4.35 -3.13
C MET A 111 -17.62 3.89 -3.31
N GLY A 112 -17.09 3.22 -2.28
CA GLY A 112 -15.74 2.67 -2.36
C GLY A 112 -14.66 3.63 -1.92
N ILE A 113 -15.02 4.82 -1.43
CA ILE A 113 -14.04 5.79 -0.94
C ILE A 113 -14.39 6.11 0.51
N PHE A 114 -13.43 5.92 1.40
CA PHE A 114 -13.63 6.01 2.84
C PHE A 114 -12.68 7.01 3.47
N PRO A 115 -13.03 7.53 4.66
CA PRO A 115 -12.08 8.35 5.42
C PRO A 115 -10.79 7.55 5.66
N ALA A 116 -9.67 8.22 5.60
CA ALA A 116 -8.38 7.55 5.64
C ALA A 116 -8.12 6.92 7.01
N PHE A 117 -7.65 5.68 6.98
CA PHE A 117 -7.25 4.95 8.16
C PHE A 117 -5.85 5.40 8.57
N HIS A 118 -5.70 5.85 9.83
CA HIS A 118 -4.42 6.25 10.41
C HIS A 118 -3.71 7.41 9.70
N MET A 119 -4.44 8.17 8.90
CA MET A 119 -3.90 9.35 8.24
C MET A 119 -4.81 10.53 8.51
N ASN A 120 -4.33 11.72 8.20
CA ASN A 120 -5.15 12.91 8.35
C ASN A 120 -6.35 12.83 7.41
N LYS A 121 -7.53 12.69 7.99
CA LYS A 121 -8.76 12.45 7.21
C LYS A 121 -9.19 13.66 6.39
N ARG A 122 -8.56 14.80 6.62
CA ARG A 122 -8.85 16.01 5.83
C ARG A 122 -8.14 15.96 4.49
N TYR A 123 -7.01 15.27 4.41
CA TYR A 123 -6.16 15.28 3.22
C TYR A 123 -5.94 13.91 2.60
N TRP A 124 -6.46 12.85 3.21
CA TRP A 124 -6.22 11.50 2.75
C TRP A 124 -7.51 10.71 2.69
N ILE A 125 -7.57 9.74 1.78
CA ILE A 125 -8.71 8.82 1.63
C ILE A 125 -8.18 7.39 1.65
N SER A 126 -9.07 6.45 1.96
CA SER A 126 -8.77 5.02 1.89
C SER A 126 -9.65 4.37 0.86
N LEU A 127 -9.06 3.51 0.03
CA LEU A 127 -9.77 2.78 -1.02
C LEU A 127 -9.53 1.28 -0.81
N PRO A 128 -10.59 0.46 -0.82
CA PRO A 128 -10.38 -0.98 -0.85
C PRO A 128 -9.93 -1.40 -2.25
N LEU A 129 -9.03 -2.38 -2.30
CA LEU A 129 -8.50 -2.89 -3.56
C LEU A 129 -9.13 -4.23 -3.88
N ASP A 130 -10.46 -4.29 -3.80
CA ASP A 130 -11.25 -5.50 -3.99
C ASP A 130 -12.13 -5.41 -5.23
N ASP A 131 -11.73 -4.60 -6.18
CA ASP A 131 -12.46 -4.35 -7.44
C ASP A 131 -13.77 -3.58 -7.26
N THR A 132 -14.02 -3.01 -6.08
CA THR A 132 -15.15 -2.10 -5.90
C THR A 132 -15.01 -0.90 -6.84
N LEU A 133 -13.79 -0.35 -6.91
CA LEU A 133 -13.46 0.69 -7.88
C LEU A 133 -12.69 0.03 -9.02
N THR A 134 -12.87 0.56 -10.23
CA THR A 134 -12.12 0.04 -11.38
C THR A 134 -10.65 0.39 -11.25
N ASP A 135 -9.80 -0.35 -11.93
CA ASP A 135 -8.37 -0.04 -11.99
C ASP A 135 -8.15 1.39 -12.49
N LYS A 136 -8.92 1.79 -13.51
CA LYS A 136 -8.79 3.14 -14.06
C LYS A 136 -9.06 4.19 -13.00
N LYS A 137 -10.12 4.02 -12.22
CA LYS A 137 -10.46 4.98 -11.18
C LYS A 137 -9.39 5.02 -10.09
N VAL A 138 -8.90 3.86 -9.68
CA VAL A 138 -7.84 3.78 -8.67
C VAL A 138 -6.59 4.48 -9.17
N LEU A 139 -6.20 4.24 -10.42
CA LEU A 139 -5.00 4.86 -10.98
C LEU A 139 -5.14 6.37 -11.13
N GLU A 140 -6.33 6.85 -11.45
CA GLU A 140 -6.57 8.30 -11.49
C GLU A 140 -6.33 8.93 -10.11
N LEU A 141 -6.78 8.25 -9.07
CA LEU A 141 -6.59 8.74 -7.72
C LEU A 141 -5.13 8.64 -7.28
N PHE A 142 -4.43 7.60 -7.71
CA PHE A 142 -2.98 7.50 -7.50
C PHE A 142 -2.27 8.68 -8.16
N GLU A 143 -2.64 8.99 -9.38
CA GLU A 143 -2.01 10.09 -10.11
C GLU A 143 -2.19 11.42 -9.37
N ARG A 144 -3.38 11.65 -8.84
CA ARG A 144 -3.62 12.87 -8.08
C ARG A 144 -2.77 12.92 -6.83
N SER A 145 -2.68 11.81 -6.11
CA SER A 145 -1.86 11.74 -4.92
C SER A 145 -0.39 11.97 -5.25
N TRP A 146 0.08 11.33 -6.32
CA TRP A 146 1.47 11.49 -6.75
C TRP A 146 1.76 12.97 -7.07
N PHE A 147 0.84 13.61 -7.77
CA PHE A 147 1.01 15.00 -8.12
C PHE A 147 1.04 15.90 -6.87
N LEU A 148 0.09 15.69 -5.95
CA LEU A 148 -0.01 16.53 -4.76
C LEU A 148 1.21 16.40 -3.84
N THR A 149 1.84 15.26 -3.84
CA THR A 149 2.99 15.02 -2.97
C THR A 149 4.32 15.27 -3.67
N SER A 150 4.31 15.51 -4.98
CA SER A 150 5.54 15.76 -5.73
C SER A 150 6.08 17.16 -5.52
N LYS A 151 5.28 18.05 -4.97
CA LYS A 151 5.71 19.43 -4.72
C LYS A 151 6.63 19.48 -3.52
N LYS A 152 7.60 20.34 -3.59
CA LYS A 152 8.56 20.54 -2.51
C LYS A 152 8.09 21.58 -1.51
#